data_e113a5b8ca931b54e025d2022cc66812
#
_entry.id   e113a5b8ca931b54e025d2022cc66812
#
_cell.length_a   1.000
_cell.length_b   1.000
_cell.length_c   1.000
_cell.angle_alpha   90.00
_cell.angle_beta   90.00
_cell.angle_gamma   90.00
#
_symmetry.space_group_name_H-M   'P 1'
#
loop_
_entity.id
_entity.type
_entity.pdbx_description
1 polymer ?
#
loop_
_entity_poly.entity_id
_entity_poly.type
_entity_poly.pdbx_seq_one_letter_code
_entity_poly.pdbx_strand_id
1 'polypeptide(L)'
;MNTIKNWLIALFIGVCSVAYAQKTQLDVPYVPTSQETVEEMLKLAGVKPGDVVYDLGCGDGRIVITAAEKFGATGVGVDLNPERIKEAQANAAAAGVTDKVKFVLGDLFEFDFSEANVVTMYLLPSVNLELRPKLQKELKPGSRIVSHDFHMGDWEPEKTIRVGTHDTIYLWTIQ
;
A
#
# COMPACT_ATOMS: atom_id res chain seq x y z
N MET A 1 -77.45 16.76 -8.35
CA MET A 1 -76.30 17.59 -7.87
C MET A 1 -75.29 16.62 -7.23
N ASN A 2 -74.38 16.10 -8.03
CA ASN A 2 -73.47 15.04 -7.63
C ASN A 2 -72.07 15.63 -7.40
N THR A 3 -71.57 15.58 -6.19
CA THR A 3 -70.21 15.94 -5.83
C THR A 3 -69.33 14.71 -5.98
N ILE A 4 -68.44 14.74 -6.97
CA ILE A 4 -67.46 13.71 -7.21
C ILE A 4 -66.26 13.98 -6.27
N LYS A 5 -66.06 13.08 -5.31
CA LYS A 5 -64.86 13.08 -4.45
C LYS A 5 -63.67 12.48 -5.21
N ASN A 6 -62.69 13.33 -5.53
CA ASN A 6 -61.40 12.88 -6.09
C ASN A 6 -60.54 12.29 -4.98
N TRP A 7 -60.27 10.99 -5.08
CA TRP A 7 -59.25 10.32 -4.25
C TRP A 7 -57.93 10.36 -5.03
N LEU A 8 -57.02 11.19 -4.56
CA LEU A 8 -55.64 11.17 -5.01
C LEU A 8 -54.91 10.04 -4.22
N ILE A 9 -54.65 8.96 -4.92
CA ILE A 9 -53.76 7.86 -4.42
C ILE A 9 -52.35 8.31 -4.68
N ALA A 10 -51.65 8.74 -3.64
CA ALA A 10 -50.20 8.98 -3.69
C ALA A 10 -49.48 7.63 -3.69
N LEU A 11 -48.94 7.26 -4.84
CA LEU A 11 -48.08 6.09 -4.98
C LEU A 11 -46.68 6.41 -4.44
N PHE A 12 -46.39 5.97 -3.22
CA PHE A 12 -45.06 6.07 -2.65
C PHE A 12 -44.20 4.97 -3.29
N ILE A 13 -43.42 5.31 -4.32
CA ILE A 13 -42.38 4.43 -4.86
C ILE A 13 -41.19 4.53 -3.91
N GLY A 14 -41.11 3.58 -3.00
CA GLY A 14 -39.91 3.37 -2.16
C GLY A 14 -38.77 2.91 -3.04
N VAL A 15 -37.85 3.80 -3.37
CA VAL A 15 -36.56 3.43 -3.98
C VAL A 15 -35.73 2.72 -2.90
N CYS A 16 -35.80 1.39 -2.92
CA CYS A 16 -34.93 0.55 -2.11
C CYS A 16 -33.52 0.64 -2.72
N SER A 17 -32.68 1.52 -2.19
CA SER A 17 -31.26 1.58 -2.54
C SER A 17 -30.60 0.31 -2.04
N VAL A 18 -30.48 -0.68 -2.91
CA VAL A 18 -29.64 -1.84 -2.64
C VAL A 18 -28.20 -1.35 -2.73
N ALA A 19 -27.60 -1.05 -1.58
CA ALA A 19 -26.17 -0.85 -1.49
C ALA A 19 -25.51 -2.21 -1.83
N TYR A 20 -25.07 -2.35 -3.07
CA TYR A 20 -24.15 -3.43 -3.43
C TYR A 20 -22.87 -3.15 -2.67
N ALA A 21 -22.63 -3.89 -1.59
CA ALA A 21 -21.28 -4.00 -1.02
C ALA A 21 -20.41 -4.62 -2.12
N GLN A 22 -19.68 -3.76 -2.84
CA GLN A 22 -18.66 -4.20 -3.76
C GLN A 22 -17.64 -4.95 -2.92
N LYS A 23 -17.65 -6.28 -3.01
CA LYS A 23 -16.62 -7.11 -2.40
C LYS A 23 -15.33 -6.77 -3.14
N THR A 24 -14.49 -5.94 -2.52
CA THR A 24 -13.18 -5.60 -3.06
C THR A 24 -12.41 -6.90 -3.20
N GLN A 25 -12.22 -7.35 -4.43
CA GLN A 25 -11.38 -8.50 -4.70
C GLN A 25 -9.95 -8.03 -4.46
N LEU A 26 -9.26 -8.65 -3.50
CA LEU A 26 -7.86 -8.34 -3.23
C LEU A 26 -7.00 -8.94 -4.34
N ASP A 27 -6.13 -8.14 -4.94
CA ASP A 27 -5.24 -8.57 -6.02
C ASP A 27 -4.12 -9.47 -5.51
N VAL A 28 -3.78 -9.36 -4.22
CA VAL A 28 -2.68 -10.08 -3.57
C VAL A 28 -3.16 -10.68 -2.25
N PRO A 29 -2.87 -11.97 -1.96
CA PRO A 29 -3.11 -12.55 -0.64
C PRO A 29 -2.18 -11.90 0.39
N TYR A 30 -2.69 -11.70 1.61
CA TYR A 30 -1.85 -11.18 2.70
C TYR A 30 -0.86 -12.26 3.18
N VAL A 31 0.42 -12.02 2.90
CA VAL A 31 1.54 -12.81 3.41
C VAL A 31 2.55 -11.84 4.03
N PRO A 32 2.74 -11.87 5.34
CA PRO A 32 3.60 -10.90 6.01
C PRO A 32 5.09 -11.21 5.76
N THR A 33 5.86 -10.19 5.38
CA THR A 33 7.33 -10.25 5.31
C THR A 33 7.93 -10.47 6.71
N SER A 34 8.94 -11.32 6.84
CA SER A 34 9.62 -11.53 8.12
C SER A 34 10.29 -10.24 8.62
N GLN A 35 10.45 -10.09 9.94
CA GLN A 35 11.10 -8.90 10.49
C GLN A 35 12.54 -8.75 10.03
N GLU A 36 13.27 -9.86 9.87
CA GLU A 36 14.63 -9.88 9.32
C GLU A 36 14.64 -9.32 7.90
N THR A 37 13.75 -9.81 7.05
CA THR A 37 13.64 -9.37 5.65
C THR A 37 13.23 -7.90 5.55
N VAL A 38 12.31 -7.44 6.39
CA VAL A 38 11.95 -6.00 6.49
C VAL A 38 13.18 -5.14 6.76
N GLU A 39 14.00 -5.51 7.74
CA GLU A 39 15.19 -4.74 8.07
C GLU A 39 16.22 -4.75 6.94
N GLU A 40 16.41 -5.89 6.29
CA GLU A 40 17.32 -5.99 5.14
C GLU A 40 16.80 -5.21 3.91
N MET A 41 15.48 -5.16 3.66
CA MET A 41 14.89 -4.30 2.63
C MET A 41 15.20 -2.82 2.89
N LEU A 42 15.00 -2.35 4.13
CA LEU A 42 15.25 -0.95 4.51
C LEU A 42 16.74 -0.61 4.48
N LYS A 43 17.62 -1.53 4.89
CA LYS A 43 19.09 -1.38 4.78
C LYS A 43 19.54 -1.35 3.33
N LEU A 44 19.03 -2.25 2.49
CA LEU A 44 19.38 -2.32 1.06
C LEU A 44 19.00 -1.02 0.36
N ALA A 45 17.81 -0.46 0.68
CA ALA A 45 17.38 0.83 0.20
C ALA A 45 18.19 2.01 0.77
N GLY A 46 19.01 1.78 1.78
CA GLY A 46 19.74 2.84 2.47
C GLY A 46 18.83 3.88 3.13
N VAL A 47 17.73 3.40 3.74
CA VAL A 47 16.78 4.26 4.46
C VAL A 47 17.49 4.99 5.60
N LYS A 48 17.20 6.28 5.73
CA LYS A 48 17.84 7.17 6.71
C LYS A 48 16.85 8.24 7.22
N PRO A 49 17.18 8.94 8.29
CA PRO A 49 16.38 10.08 8.76
C PRO A 49 16.14 11.11 7.66
N GLY A 50 14.89 11.54 7.52
CA GLY A 50 14.43 12.46 6.48
C GLY A 50 13.90 11.78 5.22
N ASP A 51 14.07 10.47 5.04
CA ASP A 51 13.39 9.74 3.97
C ASP A 51 11.90 9.57 4.27
N VAL A 52 11.11 9.52 3.19
CA VAL A 52 9.69 9.15 3.21
C VAL A 52 9.57 7.78 2.53
N VAL A 53 9.18 6.76 3.32
CA VAL A 53 9.00 5.39 2.85
C VAL A 53 7.53 5.14 2.54
N TYR A 54 7.23 4.74 1.32
CA TYR A 54 5.90 4.29 0.91
C TYR A 54 5.88 2.77 0.79
N ASP A 55 4.92 2.13 1.46
CA ASP A 55 4.73 0.68 1.42
C ASP A 55 3.42 0.34 0.71
N LEU A 56 3.54 -0.27 -0.47
CA LEU A 56 2.42 -0.57 -1.35
C LEU A 56 1.89 -1.98 -1.06
N GLY A 57 0.65 -2.06 -0.54
CA GLY A 57 0.10 -3.28 0.03
C GLY A 57 0.64 -3.50 1.45
N CYS A 58 0.51 -2.48 2.31
CA CYS A 58 1.25 -2.40 3.57
C CYS A 58 0.82 -3.42 4.64
N GLY A 59 -0.30 -4.12 4.45
CA GLY A 59 -0.78 -5.10 5.41
C GLY A 59 -0.90 -4.52 6.82
N ASP A 60 -0.19 -5.13 7.77
CA ASP A 60 -0.17 -4.72 9.18
C ASP A 60 0.77 -3.53 9.48
N GLY A 61 1.37 -2.92 8.46
CA GLY A 61 2.17 -1.71 8.55
C GLY A 61 3.61 -1.92 9.01
N ARG A 62 4.06 -3.17 9.18
CA ARG A 62 5.38 -3.50 9.77
C ARG A 62 6.56 -2.81 9.10
N ILE A 63 6.55 -2.63 7.78
CA ILE A 63 7.67 -2.04 7.05
C ILE A 63 7.82 -0.55 7.40
N VAL A 64 6.74 0.23 7.28
CA VAL A 64 6.80 1.67 7.59
C VAL A 64 6.98 1.94 9.08
N ILE A 65 6.43 1.09 9.95
CA ILE A 65 6.66 1.16 11.40
C ILE A 65 8.14 0.93 11.70
N THR A 66 8.75 -0.12 11.14
CA THR A 66 10.19 -0.39 11.31
C THR A 66 11.05 0.73 10.74
N ALA A 67 10.67 1.32 9.59
CA ALA A 67 11.37 2.46 9.02
C ALA A 67 11.38 3.67 9.98
N ALA A 68 10.25 3.92 10.65
CA ALA A 68 10.13 5.00 11.62
C ALA A 68 10.90 4.74 12.92
N GLU A 69 10.80 3.52 13.48
CA GLU A 69 11.44 3.16 14.73
C GLU A 69 12.95 3.05 14.62
N LYS A 70 13.45 2.31 13.61
CA LYS A 70 14.85 1.91 13.53
C LYS A 70 15.68 2.79 12.61
N PHE A 71 15.08 3.45 11.63
CA PHE A 71 15.79 4.24 10.64
C PHE A 71 15.49 5.74 10.72
N GLY A 72 14.55 6.15 11.59
CA GLY A 72 14.20 7.57 11.77
C GLY A 72 13.50 8.20 10.58
N ALA A 73 12.97 7.40 9.65
CA ALA A 73 12.21 7.84 8.49
C ALA A 73 10.77 8.18 8.87
N THR A 74 10.02 8.77 7.94
CA THR A 74 8.56 8.81 7.97
C THR A 74 7.99 7.78 6.99
N GLY A 75 6.74 7.36 7.19
CA GLY A 75 6.17 6.31 6.37
C GLY A 75 4.71 6.52 5.99
N VAL A 76 4.35 6.04 4.80
CA VAL A 76 2.97 5.95 4.34
C VAL A 76 2.71 4.52 3.87
N GLY A 77 1.77 3.85 4.52
CA GLY A 77 1.29 2.53 4.10
C GLY A 77 -0.04 2.66 3.37
N VAL A 78 -0.18 1.99 2.24
CA VAL A 78 -1.41 1.94 1.45
C VAL A 78 -1.88 0.50 1.33
N ASP A 79 -3.15 0.24 1.60
CA ASP A 79 -3.76 -1.08 1.44
C ASP A 79 -5.23 -0.95 1.03
N LEU A 80 -5.74 -1.90 0.26
CA LEU A 80 -7.16 -1.99 -0.13
C LEU A 80 -8.05 -2.56 0.98
N ASN A 81 -7.47 -3.25 1.94
CA ASN A 81 -8.20 -3.94 2.98
C ASN A 81 -8.34 -3.05 4.24
N PRO A 82 -9.57 -2.61 4.60
CA PRO A 82 -9.80 -1.77 5.76
C PRO A 82 -9.39 -2.42 7.09
N GLU A 83 -9.45 -3.76 7.19
CA GLU A 83 -9.00 -4.47 8.40
C GLU A 83 -7.48 -4.41 8.54
N ARG A 84 -6.73 -4.46 7.43
CA ARG A 84 -5.27 -4.28 7.46
C ARG A 84 -4.89 -2.86 7.88
N ILE A 85 -5.57 -1.85 7.35
CA ILE A 85 -5.35 -0.44 7.75
C ILE A 85 -5.61 -0.25 9.25
N LYS A 86 -6.68 -0.83 9.78
CA LYS A 86 -6.99 -0.77 11.21
C LYS A 86 -5.93 -1.45 12.07
N GLU A 87 -5.46 -2.62 11.64
CA GLU A 87 -4.37 -3.33 12.31
C GLU A 87 -3.07 -2.53 12.28
N ALA A 88 -2.70 -1.99 11.13
CA ALA A 88 -1.51 -1.16 10.97
C ALA A 88 -1.54 0.08 11.88
N GLN A 89 -2.70 0.74 12.00
CA GLN A 89 -2.89 1.87 12.92
C GLN A 89 -2.71 1.45 14.38
N ALA A 90 -3.25 0.29 14.78
CA ALA A 90 -3.08 -0.24 16.12
C ALA A 90 -1.62 -0.59 16.43
N ASN A 91 -0.92 -1.21 15.45
CA ASN A 91 0.50 -1.55 15.58
C ASN A 91 1.38 -0.29 15.70
N ALA A 92 1.10 0.76 14.91
CA ALA A 92 1.81 2.04 15.01
C ALA A 92 1.61 2.72 16.37
N ALA A 93 0.40 2.63 16.92
CA ALA A 93 0.11 3.15 18.26
C ALA A 93 0.86 2.37 19.33
N ALA A 94 0.91 1.05 19.23
CA ALA A 94 1.67 0.19 20.14
C ALA A 94 3.19 0.46 20.06
N ALA A 95 3.70 0.76 18.87
CA ALA A 95 5.09 1.11 18.62
C ALA A 95 5.44 2.58 18.98
N GLY A 96 4.43 3.43 19.25
CA GLY A 96 4.66 4.83 19.61
C GLY A 96 5.14 5.71 18.45
N VAL A 97 4.79 5.37 17.20
CA VAL A 97 5.26 6.08 15.99
C VAL A 97 4.12 6.71 15.17
N THR A 98 2.96 6.93 15.77
CA THR A 98 1.77 7.48 15.09
C THR A 98 1.96 8.89 14.51
N ASP A 99 2.93 9.63 15.01
CA ASP A 99 3.35 10.94 14.51
C ASP A 99 4.26 10.86 13.26
N LYS A 100 4.82 9.68 12.99
CA LYS A 100 5.77 9.44 11.88
C LYS A 100 5.19 8.61 10.74
N VAL A 101 4.10 7.87 10.99
CA VAL A 101 3.51 6.99 9.98
C VAL A 101 2.05 7.29 9.74
N LYS A 102 1.62 7.11 8.48
CA LYS A 102 0.23 7.27 8.06
C LYS A 102 -0.21 6.02 7.29
N PHE A 103 -1.45 5.58 7.52
CA PHE A 103 -2.05 4.47 6.76
C PHE A 103 -3.27 4.96 6.00
N VAL A 104 -3.36 4.58 4.73
CA VAL A 104 -4.39 5.04 3.80
C VAL A 104 -5.09 3.83 3.19
N LEU A 105 -6.42 3.79 3.33
CA LEU A 105 -7.25 2.87 2.59
C LEU A 105 -7.35 3.37 1.15
N GLY A 106 -6.81 2.63 0.20
CA GLY A 106 -6.79 3.07 -1.19
C GLY A 106 -6.23 2.05 -2.15
N ASP A 107 -6.53 2.28 -3.43
CA ASP A 107 -5.98 1.51 -4.53
C ASP A 107 -4.58 2.06 -4.86
N LEU A 108 -3.58 1.17 -4.83
CA LEU A 108 -2.19 1.53 -5.14
C LEU A 108 -1.98 1.99 -6.59
N PHE A 109 -2.87 1.60 -7.52
CA PHE A 109 -2.82 2.08 -8.91
C PHE A 109 -3.31 3.51 -9.07
N GLU A 110 -4.17 3.98 -8.16
CA GLU A 110 -4.71 5.34 -8.16
C GLU A 110 -4.00 6.27 -7.15
N PHE A 111 -3.25 5.69 -6.22
CA PHE A 111 -2.58 6.43 -5.16
C PHE A 111 -1.36 7.20 -5.67
N ASP A 112 -1.20 8.46 -5.26
CA ASP A 112 -0.03 9.30 -5.57
C ASP A 112 1.12 9.00 -4.60
N PHE A 113 2.25 8.53 -5.12
CA PHE A 113 3.47 8.28 -4.34
C PHE A 113 4.68 9.11 -4.81
N SER A 114 4.42 10.24 -5.49
CA SER A 114 5.46 11.15 -6.01
C SER A 114 6.39 11.74 -4.93
N GLU A 115 5.95 11.77 -3.68
CA GLU A 115 6.75 12.24 -2.54
C GLU A 115 7.66 11.17 -1.93
N ALA A 116 7.58 9.91 -2.41
CA ALA A 116 8.37 8.82 -1.87
C ALA A 116 9.86 8.97 -2.21
N ASN A 117 10.72 8.82 -1.20
CA ASN A 117 12.15 8.60 -1.40
C ASN A 117 12.46 7.12 -1.56
N VAL A 118 11.65 6.28 -0.90
CA VAL A 118 11.74 4.83 -0.97
C VAL A 118 10.34 4.25 -1.13
N VAL A 119 10.20 3.31 -2.06
CA VAL A 119 9.00 2.49 -2.20
C VAL A 119 9.36 1.05 -1.85
N THR A 120 8.56 0.43 -0.98
CA THR A 120 8.64 -0.98 -0.65
C THR A 120 7.40 -1.71 -1.13
N MET A 121 7.56 -2.98 -1.54
CA MET A 121 6.44 -3.81 -1.99
C MET A 121 6.72 -5.30 -1.79
N TYR A 122 5.66 -6.04 -1.47
CA TYR A 122 5.61 -7.50 -1.53
C TYR A 122 4.30 -7.91 -2.23
N LEU A 123 4.30 -7.80 -3.54
CA LEU A 123 3.13 -7.97 -4.39
C LEU A 123 3.38 -9.09 -5.41
N LEU A 124 2.31 -9.53 -6.10
CA LEU A 124 2.46 -10.53 -7.16
C LEU A 124 3.21 -9.98 -8.38
N PRO A 125 3.91 -10.83 -9.16
CA PRO A 125 4.64 -10.40 -10.36
C PRO A 125 3.80 -9.60 -11.34
N SER A 126 2.53 -9.96 -11.54
CA SER A 126 1.60 -9.24 -12.44
C SER A 126 1.33 -7.82 -11.95
N VAL A 127 1.18 -7.64 -10.64
CA VAL A 127 0.94 -6.33 -10.01
C VAL A 127 2.19 -5.46 -10.11
N ASN A 128 3.38 -6.03 -9.87
CA ASN A 128 4.65 -5.31 -10.04
C ASN A 128 4.83 -4.80 -11.48
N LEU A 129 4.51 -5.63 -12.47
CA LEU A 129 4.60 -5.27 -13.88
C LEU A 129 3.62 -4.16 -14.26
N GLU A 130 2.41 -4.20 -13.73
CA GLU A 130 1.39 -3.18 -13.95
C GLU A 130 1.74 -1.84 -13.29
N LEU A 131 2.31 -1.89 -12.07
CA LEU A 131 2.76 -0.70 -11.34
C LEU A 131 4.01 -0.05 -11.93
N ARG A 132 4.90 -0.81 -12.56
CA ARG A 132 6.18 -0.33 -13.06
C ARG A 132 6.11 0.99 -13.87
N PRO A 133 5.21 1.15 -14.86
CA PRO A 133 5.12 2.42 -15.62
C PRO A 133 4.77 3.62 -14.72
N LYS A 134 3.91 3.41 -13.73
CA LYS A 134 3.52 4.44 -12.78
C LYS A 134 4.68 4.82 -11.86
N LEU A 135 5.40 3.83 -11.32
CA LEU A 135 6.59 4.05 -10.50
C LEU A 135 7.65 4.85 -11.26
N GLN A 136 7.95 4.46 -12.50
CA GLN A 136 8.93 5.15 -13.35
C GLN A 136 8.54 6.59 -13.72
N LYS A 137 7.23 6.87 -13.79
CA LYS A 137 6.70 8.19 -14.17
C LYS A 137 6.60 9.15 -13.00
N GLU A 138 6.19 8.65 -11.82
CA GLU A 138 5.83 9.52 -10.69
C GLU A 138 6.98 9.74 -9.71
N LEU A 139 7.86 8.74 -9.56
CA LEU A 139 8.97 8.85 -8.63
C LEU A 139 10.05 9.79 -9.15
N LYS A 140 10.62 10.58 -8.24
CA LYS A 140 11.73 11.50 -8.54
C LYS A 140 13.02 10.75 -8.85
N PRO A 141 13.90 11.25 -9.72
CA PRO A 141 15.23 10.69 -9.89
C PRO A 141 15.96 10.53 -8.54
N GLY A 142 16.60 9.38 -8.35
CA GLY A 142 17.24 9.00 -7.09
C GLY A 142 16.29 8.32 -6.08
N SER A 143 14.99 8.23 -6.34
CA SER A 143 14.09 7.39 -5.54
C SER A 143 14.44 5.91 -5.71
N ARG A 144 14.29 5.16 -4.64
CA ARG A 144 14.69 3.74 -4.56
C ARG A 144 13.45 2.87 -4.40
N ILE A 145 13.42 1.74 -5.09
CA ILE A 145 12.34 0.78 -5.03
C ILE A 145 12.91 -0.54 -4.56
N VAL A 146 12.33 -1.13 -3.52
CA VAL A 146 12.69 -2.46 -3.03
C VAL A 146 11.49 -3.39 -3.10
N SER A 147 11.66 -4.51 -3.78
CA SER A 147 10.66 -5.56 -3.88
C SER A 147 11.13 -6.84 -3.19
N HIS A 148 10.24 -7.46 -2.42
CA HIS A 148 10.43 -8.76 -1.83
C HIS A 148 9.97 -9.84 -2.80
N ASP A 149 10.81 -10.84 -3.06
CA ASP A 149 10.65 -12.05 -3.89
C ASP A 149 10.38 -11.83 -5.38
N PHE A 150 9.75 -10.73 -5.78
CA PHE A 150 9.30 -10.57 -7.16
C PHE A 150 9.95 -9.38 -7.85
N HIS A 151 10.51 -9.64 -9.03
CA HIS A 151 11.13 -8.62 -9.87
C HIS A 151 10.12 -7.89 -10.78
N MET A 152 10.59 -6.93 -11.57
CA MET A 152 9.78 -6.08 -12.47
C MET A 152 10.00 -6.42 -13.94
N GLY A 153 9.93 -7.71 -14.30
CA GLY A 153 10.08 -8.17 -15.67
C GLY A 153 11.49 -7.97 -16.21
N ASP A 154 11.59 -7.26 -17.32
CA ASP A 154 12.85 -6.96 -18.03
C ASP A 154 13.57 -5.69 -17.48
N TRP A 155 13.04 -5.06 -16.44
CA TRP A 155 13.76 -4.01 -15.73
C TRP A 155 14.71 -4.63 -14.72
N GLU A 156 15.98 -4.74 -15.12
CA GLU A 156 17.00 -5.36 -14.28
C GLU A 156 17.22 -4.58 -12.99
N PRO A 157 17.27 -5.25 -11.82
CA PRO A 157 17.56 -4.60 -10.56
C PRO A 157 19.04 -4.19 -10.49
N GLU A 158 19.31 -3.07 -9.84
CA GLU A 158 20.68 -2.61 -9.54
C GLU A 158 21.38 -3.58 -8.59
N LYS A 159 20.62 -4.10 -7.61
CA LYS A 159 21.11 -5.09 -6.64
C LYS A 159 20.08 -6.15 -6.35
N THR A 160 20.56 -7.36 -6.09
CA THR A 160 19.78 -8.50 -5.62
C THR A 160 20.51 -9.13 -4.46
N ILE A 161 19.83 -9.32 -3.34
CA ILE A 161 20.38 -10.04 -2.19
C ILE A 161 19.42 -11.13 -1.73
N ARG A 162 19.96 -12.18 -1.13
CA ARG A 162 19.20 -13.22 -0.44
C ARG A 162 19.18 -12.99 1.05
N VAL A 163 18.02 -13.18 1.67
CA VAL A 163 17.81 -13.09 3.10
C VAL A 163 17.33 -14.44 3.61
N GLY A 164 18.05 -14.97 4.59
CA GLY A 164 17.78 -16.33 5.07
C GLY A 164 17.91 -17.38 3.97
N THR A 165 17.00 -18.36 3.97
CA THR A 165 17.04 -19.48 3.02
C THR A 165 16.08 -19.33 1.85
N HIS A 166 15.10 -18.44 1.94
CA HIS A 166 13.98 -18.40 1.01
C HIS A 166 13.75 -17.03 0.36
N ASP A 167 13.97 -15.94 1.08
CA ASP A 167 13.62 -14.60 0.62
C ASP A 167 14.68 -14.02 -0.32
N THR A 168 14.24 -13.33 -1.35
CA THR A 168 15.09 -12.55 -2.24
C THR A 168 14.59 -11.12 -2.28
N ILE A 169 15.47 -10.14 -2.16
CA ILE A 169 15.10 -8.73 -2.27
C ILE A 169 15.86 -8.06 -3.41
N TYR A 170 15.14 -7.23 -4.13
CA TYR A 170 15.59 -6.56 -5.34
C TYR A 170 15.54 -5.04 -5.13
N LEU A 171 16.55 -4.33 -5.62
CA LEU A 171 16.64 -2.87 -5.55
C LEU A 171 16.74 -2.27 -6.95
N TRP A 172 15.95 -1.24 -7.20
CA TRP A 172 16.05 -0.33 -8.34
C TRP A 172 16.20 1.11 -7.86
N THR A 173 16.91 1.93 -8.63
CA THR A 173 16.98 3.37 -8.44
C THR A 173 16.43 4.06 -9.69
N ILE A 174 15.53 5.03 -9.50
CA ILE A 174 14.98 5.84 -10.58
C ILE A 174 16.08 6.76 -11.11
N GLN A 175 16.26 6.76 -12.44
CA GLN A 175 17.27 7.56 -13.15
C GLN A 175 16.79 8.97 -13.50
#